data_596c1a489f3e6f8e250aa4e35d30a7e5
#
_entry.id   596c1a489f3e6f8e250aa4e35d30a7e5
#
_cell.length_a   1.000
_cell.length_b   1.000
_cell.length_c   1.000
_cell.angle_alpha   90.00
_cell.angle_beta   90.00
_cell.angle_gamma   90.00
#
_symmetry.space_group_name_H-M   'P 1'
#
loop_
_entity.id
_entity.type
_entity.pdbx_description
1 polymer ?
#
loop_
_entity_poly.entity_id
_entity_poly.type
_entity_poly.pdbx_seq_one_letter_code
_entity_poly.pdbx_strand_id
1 'polypeptide(L)'
;LLEAHIEAFQNGNEHAALGDEIAELARRHAPHTQQTTSATYEVLVDPERARSGAWYEFFPRSARDDDQHATLDDAAERLPRIKEMGFDIVYLPPVHPIGETNRKGKDNAPTAGPNDPGSPWAIGGVLEDGSKGGHKSVHPRLGGIEAFDRFVDRAHELGLDVALDIAFQCSPDHPYVEEHPEWFYHRPDGSLRYAENPPKKYQDVHPINFETDEWPALWRELKSVFEHWIDHGVTTFRVDNPHTKPFAFWQWCLRELRTDTPELIVLSEAFTRPKTMHHLAKIGFNNSYTYFTWRNTPEELREYGESLFHTDAVEYFRPNFWPNTPDILHDELVHGGRAAHKSRFVLAATL
;
A
#
# COMPACT_ATOMS: atom_id res chain seq x y z
N LEU A 1 -18.45 -25.89 43.48
CA LEU A 1 -17.35 -26.40 42.63
C LEU A 1 -16.07 -26.53 43.43
N LEU A 2 -15.64 -25.46 44.15
CA LEU A 2 -14.46 -25.53 45.03
C LEU A 2 -14.64 -26.62 46.10
N GLU A 3 -15.81 -26.74 46.73
CA GLU A 3 -16.13 -27.80 47.70
C GLU A 3 -16.01 -29.20 47.10
N ALA A 4 -16.41 -29.38 45.84
CA ALA A 4 -16.29 -30.66 45.12
C ALA A 4 -14.84 -31.09 44.82
N HIS A 5 -13.88 -30.13 44.89
CA HIS A 5 -12.44 -30.39 44.64
C HIS A 5 -11.62 -30.38 45.95
N ILE A 6 -12.18 -30.08 47.08
CA ILE A 6 -11.45 -30.00 48.38
C ILE A 6 -10.70 -31.28 48.67
N GLU A 7 -11.30 -32.42 48.44
CA GLU A 7 -10.68 -33.71 48.70
C GLU A 7 -9.46 -33.98 47.78
N ALA A 8 -9.59 -33.56 46.51
CA ALA A 8 -8.51 -33.65 45.56
C ALA A 8 -7.33 -32.71 45.95
N PHE A 9 -7.63 -31.50 46.42
CA PHE A 9 -6.60 -30.56 46.88
C PHE A 9 -5.92 -31.04 48.17
N GLN A 10 -6.69 -31.59 49.12
CA GLN A 10 -6.14 -32.16 50.35
C GLN A 10 -5.24 -33.36 50.12
N ASN A 11 -5.49 -34.12 49.04
CA ASN A 11 -4.71 -35.27 48.62
C ASN A 11 -3.55 -34.88 47.69
N GLY A 12 -3.26 -33.61 47.48
CA GLY A 12 -2.13 -33.12 46.71
C GLY A 12 -2.29 -33.27 45.19
N ASN A 13 -3.52 -33.36 44.68
CA ASN A 13 -3.74 -33.43 43.23
C ASN A 13 -3.62 -32.04 42.59
N GLU A 14 -2.42 -31.71 42.17
CA GLU A 14 -2.10 -30.45 41.53
C GLU A 14 -2.87 -30.21 40.23
N HIS A 15 -3.19 -31.27 39.45
CA HIS A 15 -3.96 -31.17 38.22
C HIS A 15 -5.40 -30.69 38.46
N ALA A 16 -5.99 -31.04 39.59
CA ALA A 16 -7.33 -30.54 39.97
C ALA A 16 -7.30 -29.03 40.26
N ALA A 17 -6.22 -28.51 40.80
CA ALA A 17 -6.02 -27.07 41.07
C ALA A 17 -5.75 -26.24 39.82
N LEU A 18 -5.16 -26.85 38.78
CA LEU A 18 -4.78 -26.20 37.52
C LEU A 18 -5.83 -26.36 36.42
N GLY A 19 -6.95 -27.01 36.70
CA GLY A 19 -8.04 -27.19 35.72
C GLY A 19 -8.70 -25.85 35.32
N ASP A 20 -9.07 -25.74 34.05
CA ASP A 20 -9.65 -24.52 33.48
C ASP A 20 -10.88 -24.01 34.23
N GLU A 21 -11.69 -24.93 34.76
CA GLU A 21 -12.90 -24.61 35.52
C GLU A 21 -12.61 -23.93 36.87
N ILE A 22 -11.57 -24.38 37.58
CA ILE A 22 -11.09 -23.75 38.80
C ILE A 22 -10.43 -22.41 38.52
N ALA A 23 -9.62 -22.36 37.46
CA ALA A 23 -8.98 -21.11 37.02
C ALA A 23 -9.99 -20.03 36.62
N GLU A 24 -11.09 -20.41 36.00
CA GLU A 24 -12.17 -19.48 35.65
C GLU A 24 -12.95 -19.00 36.93
N LEU A 25 -13.23 -19.89 37.85
CA LEU A 25 -13.84 -19.52 39.13
C LEU A 25 -12.91 -18.59 39.95
N ALA A 26 -11.64 -18.90 40.01
CA ALA A 26 -10.66 -18.03 40.68
C ALA A 26 -10.61 -16.64 40.05
N ARG A 27 -10.63 -16.54 38.70
CA ARG A 27 -10.72 -15.25 38.01
C ARG A 27 -11.97 -14.45 38.33
N ARG A 28 -13.13 -15.12 38.42
CA ARG A 28 -14.44 -14.45 38.72
C ARG A 28 -14.55 -14.00 40.16
N HIS A 29 -13.96 -14.73 41.10
CA HIS A 29 -14.18 -14.53 42.56
C HIS A 29 -12.91 -14.12 43.31
N ALA A 30 -11.79 -13.92 42.60
CA ALA A 30 -10.57 -13.41 43.25
C ALA A 30 -10.82 -12.04 43.88
N PRO A 31 -10.35 -11.80 45.10
CA PRO A 31 -10.44 -10.47 45.71
C PRO A 31 -9.56 -9.49 44.92
N HIS A 32 -10.20 -8.53 44.30
CA HIS A 32 -9.52 -7.53 43.42
C HIS A 32 -8.95 -6.34 44.24
N THR A 33 -8.56 -6.55 45.47
CA THR A 33 -8.10 -5.51 46.40
C THR A 33 -6.74 -4.90 46.10
N GLN A 34 -5.97 -5.52 45.17
CA GLN A 34 -4.64 -5.04 44.77
C GLN A 34 -4.55 -4.85 43.24
N GLN A 35 -5.67 -4.68 42.56
CA GLN A 35 -5.68 -4.40 41.14
C GLN A 35 -5.28 -2.95 40.88
N THR A 36 -4.39 -2.77 39.89
CA THR A 36 -4.17 -1.50 39.22
C THR A 36 -4.79 -1.55 37.85
N THR A 37 -5.51 -0.50 37.48
CA THR A 37 -6.07 -0.38 36.13
C THR A 37 -5.02 0.27 35.24
N SER A 38 -4.63 -0.41 34.17
CA SER A 38 -3.78 0.19 33.13
C SER A 38 -4.57 1.20 32.31
N ALA A 39 -3.87 1.99 31.51
CA ALA A 39 -4.51 2.75 30.44
C ALA A 39 -5.23 1.79 29.46
N THR A 40 -6.27 2.27 28.81
CA THR A 40 -6.90 1.54 27.71
C THR A 40 -5.98 1.59 26.50
N TYR A 41 -5.64 0.42 25.97
CA TYR A 41 -4.86 0.29 24.74
C TYR A 41 -5.79 -0.16 23.62
N GLU A 42 -5.71 0.54 22.50
CA GLU A 42 -6.43 0.13 21.29
C GLU A 42 -5.68 -1.01 20.60
N VAL A 43 -6.40 -2.05 20.22
CA VAL A 43 -5.85 -3.18 19.44
C VAL A 43 -6.46 -3.12 18.06
N LEU A 44 -5.60 -2.97 17.05
CA LEU A 44 -6.00 -3.06 15.65
C LEU A 44 -6.00 -4.54 15.23
N VAL A 45 -7.14 -5.01 14.76
CA VAL A 45 -7.27 -6.36 14.17
C VAL A 45 -7.23 -6.21 12.65
N ASP A 46 -6.15 -6.69 12.04
CA ASP A 46 -6.01 -6.62 10.60
C ASP A 46 -6.92 -7.61 9.88
N PRO A 47 -7.41 -7.27 8.67
CA PRO A 47 -8.12 -8.20 7.81
C PRO A 47 -7.25 -9.43 7.46
N GLU A 48 -7.89 -10.58 7.23
CA GLU A 48 -7.18 -11.83 6.88
C GLU A 48 -6.31 -11.67 5.62
N ARG A 49 -6.79 -10.94 4.61
CA ARG A 49 -6.05 -10.65 3.37
C ARG A 49 -4.78 -9.81 3.58
N ALA A 50 -4.71 -9.00 4.63
CA ALA A 50 -3.47 -8.32 5.00
C ALA A 50 -2.40 -9.30 5.46
N ARG A 51 -2.80 -10.48 5.97
CA ARG A 51 -1.88 -11.53 6.43
C ARG A 51 -1.44 -12.49 5.33
N SER A 52 -2.34 -12.83 4.41
CA SER A 52 -2.13 -13.92 3.45
C SER A 52 -2.56 -13.62 2.02
N GLY A 53 -2.84 -12.37 1.67
CA GLY A 53 -3.25 -11.98 0.32
C GLY A 53 -2.12 -12.05 -0.69
N ALA A 54 -2.36 -12.70 -1.83
CA ALA A 54 -1.46 -12.74 -2.97
C ALA A 54 -1.82 -11.62 -3.97
N TRP A 55 -0.84 -10.79 -4.33
CA TRP A 55 -1.02 -9.61 -5.17
C TRP A 55 -0.52 -9.83 -6.58
N TYR A 56 -1.30 -9.35 -7.57
CA TYR A 56 -0.91 -9.31 -8.98
C TYR A 56 -0.93 -7.87 -9.48
N GLU A 57 0.22 -7.35 -9.88
CA GLU A 57 0.36 -6.00 -10.42
C GLU A 57 0.39 -6.01 -11.93
N PHE A 58 -0.37 -5.11 -12.58
CA PHE A 58 -0.22 -4.81 -14.00
C PHE A 58 -0.74 -3.40 -14.34
N PHE A 59 -0.20 -2.83 -15.42
CA PHE A 59 -0.69 -1.56 -15.96
C PHE A 59 -1.94 -1.79 -16.81
N PRO A 60 -3.11 -1.23 -16.47
CA PRO A 60 -4.33 -1.39 -17.27
C PRO A 60 -4.11 -1.02 -18.74
N ARG A 61 -3.39 0.08 -18.99
CA ARG A 61 -3.07 0.55 -20.35
C ARG A 61 -2.32 -0.47 -21.21
N SER A 62 -1.68 -1.46 -20.60
CA SER A 62 -0.90 -2.52 -21.27
C SER A 62 -1.64 -3.88 -21.29
N ALA A 63 -2.94 -3.90 -21.08
CA ALA A 63 -3.71 -5.13 -21.00
C ALA A 63 -3.94 -5.80 -22.38
N ARG A 64 -3.76 -5.08 -23.50
CA ARG A 64 -3.90 -5.60 -24.86
C ARG A 64 -2.61 -6.22 -25.36
N ASP A 65 -2.73 -7.18 -26.27
CA ASP A 65 -1.60 -7.88 -26.87
C ASP A 65 -1.14 -7.25 -28.20
N ASP A 66 -1.83 -6.19 -28.69
CA ASP A 66 -1.61 -5.53 -29.97
C ASP A 66 -0.85 -4.20 -29.87
N ASP A 67 -0.14 -3.97 -28.76
CA ASP A 67 0.61 -2.75 -28.44
C ASP A 67 -0.23 -1.45 -28.46
N GLN A 68 -1.55 -1.55 -28.50
CA GLN A 68 -2.44 -0.40 -28.36
C GLN A 68 -2.74 -0.11 -26.89
N HIS A 69 -3.03 1.16 -26.60
CA HIS A 69 -3.44 1.57 -25.26
C HIS A 69 -4.79 0.93 -24.91
N ALA A 70 -4.81 0.08 -23.90
CA ALA A 70 -6.01 -0.58 -23.41
C ALA A 70 -6.86 0.33 -22.52
N THR A 71 -8.14 0.01 -22.45
CA THR A 71 -9.10 0.56 -21.49
C THR A 71 -9.18 -0.31 -20.22
N LEU A 72 -9.93 0.14 -19.20
CA LEU A 72 -10.23 -0.69 -18.03
C LEU A 72 -11.18 -1.85 -18.39
N ASP A 73 -12.05 -1.69 -19.38
CA ASP A 73 -12.86 -2.80 -19.88
C ASP A 73 -11.98 -3.88 -20.54
N ASP A 74 -10.97 -3.50 -21.34
CA ASP A 74 -9.97 -4.46 -21.86
C ASP A 74 -9.18 -5.13 -20.73
N ALA A 75 -8.83 -4.36 -19.70
CA ALA A 75 -8.11 -4.87 -18.54
C ALA A 75 -8.93 -5.88 -17.72
N ALA A 76 -10.26 -5.70 -17.66
CA ALA A 76 -11.18 -6.60 -16.98
C ALA A 76 -11.17 -8.01 -17.58
N GLU A 77 -10.88 -8.15 -18.89
CA GLU A 77 -10.74 -9.44 -19.55
C GLU A 77 -9.56 -10.29 -19.00
N ARG A 78 -8.60 -9.66 -18.31
CA ARG A 78 -7.47 -10.36 -17.64
C ARG A 78 -7.84 -10.95 -16.29
N LEU A 79 -8.87 -10.45 -15.62
CA LEU A 79 -9.24 -10.81 -14.24
C LEU A 79 -9.53 -12.30 -14.04
N PRO A 80 -10.29 -13.00 -14.93
CA PRO A 80 -10.51 -14.44 -14.77
C PRO A 80 -9.21 -15.25 -14.74
N ARG A 81 -8.24 -14.88 -15.57
CA ARG A 81 -6.95 -15.56 -15.62
C ARG A 81 -6.12 -15.28 -14.36
N ILE A 82 -6.16 -14.06 -13.84
CA ILE A 82 -5.48 -13.70 -12.59
C ILE A 82 -6.06 -14.51 -11.44
N LYS A 83 -7.39 -14.62 -11.36
CA LYS A 83 -8.06 -15.46 -10.36
C LYS A 83 -7.69 -16.94 -10.48
N GLU A 84 -7.68 -17.48 -11.70
CA GLU A 84 -7.29 -18.87 -11.96
C GLU A 84 -5.85 -19.18 -11.49
N MET A 85 -4.96 -18.20 -11.56
CA MET A 85 -3.59 -18.34 -11.06
C MET A 85 -3.49 -18.33 -9.52
N GLY A 86 -4.58 -18.03 -8.80
CA GLY A 86 -4.65 -18.08 -7.34
C GLY A 86 -4.34 -16.77 -6.65
N PHE A 87 -4.35 -15.64 -7.36
CA PHE A 87 -4.21 -14.32 -6.74
C PHE A 87 -5.51 -13.86 -6.08
N ASP A 88 -5.36 -12.97 -5.10
CA ASP A 88 -6.45 -12.43 -4.29
C ASP A 88 -6.69 -10.95 -4.55
N ILE A 89 -5.64 -10.21 -4.88
CA ILE A 89 -5.65 -8.76 -5.01
C ILE A 89 -5.03 -8.37 -6.35
N VAL A 90 -5.74 -7.55 -7.11
CA VAL A 90 -5.23 -6.94 -8.35
C VAL A 90 -4.79 -5.53 -8.04
N TYR A 91 -3.48 -5.27 -8.15
CA TYR A 91 -2.92 -3.95 -7.94
C TYR A 91 -2.73 -3.21 -9.26
N LEU A 92 -3.31 -2.01 -9.32
CA LEU A 92 -3.19 -1.09 -10.44
C LEU A 92 -2.28 0.09 -10.04
N PRO A 93 -1.15 0.33 -10.76
CA PRO A 93 -0.47 1.61 -10.71
C PRO A 93 -1.43 2.78 -10.99
N PRO A 94 -1.06 4.05 -10.71
CA PRO A 94 -2.00 5.15 -10.78
C PRO A 94 -2.82 5.19 -12.07
N VAL A 95 -4.13 5.22 -11.93
CA VAL A 95 -5.10 5.26 -13.05
C VAL A 95 -5.49 6.68 -13.44
N HIS A 96 -4.87 7.68 -12.83
CA HIS A 96 -5.20 9.09 -12.93
C HIS A 96 -4.74 9.71 -14.27
N PRO A 97 -5.28 10.88 -14.66
CA PRO A 97 -4.75 11.66 -15.77
C PRO A 97 -3.27 11.98 -15.56
N ILE A 98 -2.49 11.89 -16.63
CA ILE A 98 -1.04 12.14 -16.62
C ILE A 98 -0.75 13.52 -17.20
N GLY A 99 0.09 14.31 -16.52
CA GLY A 99 0.47 15.64 -16.97
C GLY A 99 1.17 15.67 -18.34
N GLU A 100 1.04 16.77 -19.05
CA GLU A 100 1.71 17.01 -20.33
C GLU A 100 2.94 17.90 -20.19
N THR A 101 2.90 18.85 -19.27
CA THR A 101 4.00 19.77 -19.01
C THR A 101 5.20 19.00 -18.42
N ASN A 102 6.35 19.13 -19.08
CA ASN A 102 7.59 18.42 -18.74
C ASN A 102 7.46 16.89 -18.76
N ARG A 103 6.48 16.34 -19.49
CA ARG A 103 6.28 14.89 -19.62
C ARG A 103 7.57 14.19 -20.00
N LYS A 104 7.85 13.09 -19.29
CA LYS A 104 9.04 12.27 -19.52
C LYS A 104 8.81 11.26 -20.63
N GLY A 105 9.86 11.05 -21.41
CA GLY A 105 9.94 9.96 -22.37
C GLY A 105 10.44 8.66 -21.75
N LYS A 106 10.68 7.67 -22.60
CA LYS A 106 11.20 6.36 -22.21
C LYS A 106 12.50 6.51 -21.39
N ASP A 107 12.64 5.67 -20.37
CA ASP A 107 13.81 5.62 -19.47
C ASP A 107 14.13 6.98 -18.80
N ASN A 108 13.09 7.72 -18.44
CA ASN A 108 13.16 9.06 -17.83
C ASN A 108 13.86 10.11 -18.76
N ALA A 109 13.76 9.92 -20.06
CA ALA A 109 14.24 10.92 -21.01
C ALA A 109 13.61 12.29 -20.74
N PRO A 110 14.37 13.40 -20.82
CA PRO A 110 13.86 14.73 -20.45
C PRO A 110 12.66 15.20 -21.24
N THR A 111 12.46 14.67 -22.45
CA THR A 111 11.38 15.07 -23.36
C THR A 111 10.67 13.83 -23.87
N ALA A 112 9.33 13.83 -23.78
CA ALA A 112 8.49 12.78 -24.33
C ALA A 112 8.40 12.90 -25.87
N GLY A 113 8.42 11.75 -26.55
CA GLY A 113 8.01 11.66 -27.94
C GLY A 113 6.47 11.70 -28.08
N PRO A 114 5.95 11.79 -29.32
CA PRO A 114 4.50 11.93 -29.56
C PRO A 114 3.64 10.77 -29.02
N ASN A 115 4.25 9.59 -28.88
CA ASN A 115 3.55 8.37 -28.43
C ASN A 115 3.93 7.96 -27.00
N ASP A 116 4.80 8.72 -26.32
CA ASP A 116 5.19 8.40 -24.96
C ASP A 116 4.03 8.70 -24.00
N PRO A 117 3.57 7.72 -23.23
CA PRO A 117 2.40 7.91 -22.35
C PRO A 117 2.71 8.77 -21.11
N GLY A 118 3.97 9.00 -20.80
CA GLY A 118 4.41 9.61 -19.56
C GLY A 118 4.37 8.66 -18.37
N SER A 119 4.77 9.18 -17.20
CA SER A 119 4.73 8.44 -15.94
C SER A 119 3.32 8.50 -15.33
N PRO A 120 2.71 7.37 -14.93
CA PRO A 120 1.44 7.38 -14.20
C PRO A 120 1.53 8.11 -12.85
N TRP A 121 2.72 8.21 -12.27
CA TRP A 121 2.96 8.92 -11.01
C TRP A 121 3.09 10.45 -11.19
N ALA A 122 3.11 10.96 -12.43
CA ALA A 122 2.96 12.38 -12.73
C ALA A 122 1.46 12.74 -12.81
N ILE A 123 0.79 12.66 -11.65
CA ILE A 123 -0.66 12.75 -11.53
C ILE A 123 -1.16 14.17 -11.79
N GLY A 124 -2.18 14.28 -12.62
CA GLY A 124 -2.86 15.51 -12.98
C GLY A 124 -2.72 15.87 -14.46
N GLY A 125 -3.83 16.05 -15.13
CA GLY A 125 -3.87 16.32 -16.57
C GLY A 125 -5.27 16.67 -17.04
N VAL A 126 -5.46 16.75 -18.36
CA VAL A 126 -6.71 17.16 -18.97
C VAL A 126 -7.67 15.95 -19.08
N LEU A 127 -8.93 16.17 -18.73
CA LEU A 127 -10.05 15.26 -18.90
C LEU A 127 -10.68 15.42 -20.29
N GLU A 128 -11.63 14.53 -20.61
CA GLU A 128 -12.30 14.50 -21.92
C GLU A 128 -13.10 15.77 -22.23
N ASP A 129 -13.68 16.39 -21.21
CA ASP A 129 -14.41 17.66 -21.30
C ASP A 129 -13.51 18.91 -21.32
N GLY A 130 -12.18 18.71 -21.28
CA GLY A 130 -11.20 19.78 -21.25
C GLY A 130 -10.91 20.37 -19.87
N SER A 131 -11.58 19.91 -18.83
CA SER A 131 -11.26 20.27 -17.44
C SER A 131 -9.98 19.57 -16.96
N LYS A 132 -9.43 19.99 -15.81
CA LYS A 132 -8.29 19.35 -15.19
C LYS A 132 -8.75 18.28 -14.19
N GLY A 133 -8.13 17.12 -14.25
CA GLY A 133 -8.34 16.02 -13.31
C GLY A 133 -7.08 15.73 -12.49
N GLY A 134 -7.26 15.18 -11.31
CA GLY A 134 -6.19 14.83 -10.37
C GLY A 134 -6.41 13.46 -9.74
N HIS A 135 -6.09 13.34 -8.45
CA HIS A 135 -6.11 12.09 -7.68
C HIS A 135 -7.49 11.41 -7.55
N LYS A 136 -8.57 12.13 -7.83
CA LYS A 136 -9.96 11.63 -7.80
C LYS A 136 -10.54 11.39 -9.20
N SER A 137 -9.69 11.38 -10.23
CA SER A 137 -10.14 11.23 -11.63
C SER A 137 -9.45 10.03 -12.28
N VAL A 138 -10.14 9.39 -13.20
CA VAL A 138 -9.60 8.32 -14.03
C VAL A 138 -9.15 8.89 -15.38
N HIS A 139 -8.02 8.43 -15.89
CA HIS A 139 -7.47 8.84 -17.17
C HIS A 139 -8.49 8.57 -18.32
N PRO A 140 -8.81 9.55 -19.18
CA PRO A 140 -9.84 9.40 -20.22
C PRO A 140 -9.60 8.18 -21.13
N ARG A 141 -8.35 7.93 -21.53
CA ARG A 141 -8.02 6.76 -22.37
C ARG A 141 -8.19 5.41 -21.67
N LEU A 142 -8.39 5.39 -20.35
CA LEU A 142 -8.76 4.20 -19.60
C LEU A 142 -10.29 3.98 -19.56
N GLY A 143 -11.09 4.97 -20.01
CA GLY A 143 -12.53 4.90 -20.09
C GLY A 143 -13.29 5.65 -18.99
N GLY A 144 -12.60 6.47 -18.20
CA GLY A 144 -13.24 7.28 -17.16
C GLY A 144 -13.70 6.49 -15.94
N ILE A 145 -14.46 7.16 -15.06
CA ILE A 145 -14.87 6.60 -13.77
C ILE A 145 -15.85 5.42 -13.94
N GLU A 146 -16.74 5.48 -14.92
CA GLU A 146 -17.71 4.42 -15.16
C GLU A 146 -17.04 3.10 -15.60
N ALA A 147 -15.93 3.18 -16.37
CA ALA A 147 -15.15 2.00 -16.72
C ALA A 147 -14.38 1.46 -15.51
N PHE A 148 -13.97 2.36 -14.60
CA PHE A 148 -13.33 1.97 -13.35
C PHE A 148 -14.32 1.21 -12.45
N ASP A 149 -15.53 1.72 -12.27
CA ASP A 149 -16.57 1.06 -11.46
C ASP A 149 -16.87 -0.34 -12.00
N ARG A 150 -17.06 -0.48 -13.33
CA ARG A 150 -17.25 -1.80 -13.95
C ARG A 150 -16.07 -2.75 -13.74
N PHE A 151 -14.84 -2.24 -13.75
CA PHE A 151 -13.66 -3.05 -13.49
C PHE A 151 -13.64 -3.54 -12.04
N VAL A 152 -13.95 -2.68 -11.07
CA VAL A 152 -14.01 -3.02 -9.63
C VAL A 152 -15.13 -4.04 -9.39
N ASP A 153 -16.32 -3.80 -9.91
CA ASP A 153 -17.45 -4.74 -9.81
C ASP A 153 -17.07 -6.11 -10.37
N ARG A 154 -16.43 -6.14 -11.54
CA ARG A 154 -15.99 -7.39 -12.16
C ARG A 154 -14.92 -8.11 -11.34
N ALA A 155 -14.01 -7.41 -10.73
CA ALA A 155 -13.02 -7.99 -9.81
C ALA A 155 -13.72 -8.63 -8.61
N HIS A 156 -14.63 -7.92 -7.98
CA HIS A 156 -15.40 -8.39 -6.81
C HIS A 156 -16.27 -9.62 -7.15
N GLU A 157 -16.94 -9.66 -8.32
CA GLU A 157 -17.67 -10.84 -8.79
C GLU A 157 -16.80 -12.09 -8.85
N LEU A 158 -15.51 -11.94 -9.18
CA LEU A 158 -14.53 -13.02 -9.23
C LEU A 158 -13.88 -13.32 -7.87
N GLY A 159 -14.23 -12.57 -6.82
CA GLY A 159 -13.61 -12.68 -5.50
C GLY A 159 -12.18 -12.18 -5.47
N LEU A 160 -11.86 -11.18 -6.30
CA LEU A 160 -10.62 -10.41 -6.29
C LEU A 160 -10.88 -9.06 -5.64
N ASP A 161 -9.97 -8.58 -4.79
CA ASP A 161 -9.96 -7.19 -4.35
C ASP A 161 -9.14 -6.36 -5.35
N VAL A 162 -9.46 -5.06 -5.43
CA VAL A 162 -8.68 -4.11 -6.22
C VAL A 162 -7.84 -3.26 -5.29
N ALA A 163 -6.55 -3.15 -5.58
CA ALA A 163 -5.65 -2.22 -4.92
C ALA A 163 -5.29 -1.07 -5.85
N LEU A 164 -5.39 0.17 -5.34
CA LEU A 164 -4.93 1.36 -6.03
C LEU A 164 -3.66 1.94 -5.44
N ASP A 165 -2.88 2.60 -6.30
CA ASP A 165 -1.71 3.38 -5.91
C ASP A 165 -2.11 4.75 -5.36
N ILE A 166 -1.64 5.10 -4.20
CA ILE A 166 -1.73 6.44 -3.61
C ILE A 166 -0.36 7.10 -3.66
N ALA A 167 -0.18 8.01 -4.59
CA ALA A 167 1.05 8.77 -4.77
C ALA A 167 0.79 10.26 -4.57
N PHE A 168 1.00 10.76 -3.36
CA PHE A 168 0.80 12.18 -3.02
C PHE A 168 1.90 13.07 -3.57
N GLN A 169 1.79 13.31 -4.87
CA GLN A 169 2.61 14.18 -5.69
C GLN A 169 1.82 14.60 -6.93
N CYS A 170 2.13 15.72 -7.53
CA CYS A 170 1.36 16.30 -8.61
C CYS A 170 2.22 16.56 -9.84
N SER A 171 1.64 16.41 -11.03
CA SER A 171 2.22 17.01 -12.24
C SER A 171 2.08 18.53 -12.19
N PRO A 172 2.79 19.29 -13.04
CA PRO A 172 2.56 20.72 -13.20
C PRO A 172 1.13 21.08 -13.61
N ASP A 173 0.40 20.15 -14.23
CA ASP A 173 -0.95 20.36 -14.77
C ASP A 173 -2.07 19.96 -13.78
N HIS A 174 -1.71 19.52 -12.57
CA HIS A 174 -2.68 19.14 -11.55
C HIS A 174 -3.51 20.35 -11.08
N PRO A 175 -4.85 20.18 -10.83
CA PRO A 175 -5.69 21.26 -10.33
C PRO A 175 -5.12 21.97 -9.11
N TYR A 176 -4.58 21.24 -8.14
CA TYR A 176 -4.01 21.81 -6.91
C TYR A 176 -2.89 22.84 -7.15
N VAL A 177 -2.18 22.76 -8.27
CA VAL A 177 -1.10 23.72 -8.58
C VAL A 177 -1.65 25.15 -8.78
N GLU A 178 -2.86 25.28 -9.33
CA GLU A 178 -3.55 26.54 -9.52
C GLU A 178 -4.42 26.92 -8.33
N GLU A 179 -5.13 25.95 -7.75
CA GLU A 179 -6.12 26.16 -6.69
C GLU A 179 -5.47 26.37 -5.33
N HIS A 180 -4.33 25.72 -5.09
CA HIS A 180 -3.62 25.66 -3.81
C HIS A 180 -2.10 25.78 -3.99
N PRO A 181 -1.59 26.89 -4.55
CA PRO A 181 -0.15 27.06 -4.77
C PRO A 181 0.66 27.00 -3.46
N GLU A 182 0.06 27.29 -2.32
CA GLU A 182 0.65 27.18 -0.97
C GLU A 182 0.92 25.73 -0.54
N TRP A 183 0.36 24.73 -1.22
CA TRP A 183 0.63 23.33 -0.97
C TRP A 183 1.89 22.81 -1.66
N PHE A 184 2.66 23.69 -2.30
CA PHE A 184 3.88 23.34 -3.03
C PHE A 184 5.08 24.11 -2.54
N TYR A 185 6.27 23.55 -2.74
CA TYR A 185 7.53 24.23 -2.48
C TYR A 185 7.88 25.14 -3.66
N HIS A 186 8.18 26.40 -3.36
CA HIS A 186 8.64 27.37 -4.34
C HIS A 186 10.15 27.60 -4.21
N ARG A 187 10.82 27.78 -5.34
CA ARG A 187 12.21 28.23 -5.40
C ARG A 187 12.28 29.75 -5.26
N PRO A 188 13.45 30.33 -4.96
CA PRO A 188 13.61 31.79 -4.84
C PRO A 188 13.22 32.57 -6.10
N ASP A 189 13.25 31.95 -7.27
CA ASP A 189 12.82 32.53 -8.55
C ASP A 189 11.30 32.43 -8.80
N GLY A 190 10.54 31.89 -7.83
CA GLY A 190 9.10 31.70 -7.91
C GLY A 190 8.68 30.40 -8.63
N SER A 191 9.59 29.65 -9.24
CA SER A 191 9.25 28.38 -9.86
C SER A 191 8.96 27.30 -8.84
N LEU A 192 8.11 26.33 -9.20
CA LEU A 192 7.84 25.18 -8.36
C LEU A 192 9.06 24.25 -8.28
N ARG A 193 9.28 23.71 -7.08
CA ARG A 193 10.30 22.68 -6.88
C ARG A 193 9.78 21.34 -7.41
N TYR A 194 10.55 20.68 -8.27
CA TYR A 194 10.27 19.31 -8.72
C TYR A 194 11.01 18.28 -7.87
N ALA A 195 10.58 17.01 -7.97
CA ALA A 195 11.20 15.90 -7.27
C ALA A 195 12.58 15.56 -7.87
N GLU A 196 13.52 15.24 -6.99
CA GLU A 196 14.88 14.84 -7.37
C GLU A 196 15.35 13.65 -6.53
N ASN A 197 16.00 12.69 -7.18
CA ASN A 197 16.77 11.64 -6.55
C ASN A 197 18.10 11.53 -7.34
N PRO A 198 19.10 12.34 -7.00
CA PRO A 198 20.31 12.48 -7.78
C PRO A 198 20.96 11.14 -8.16
N PRO A 199 21.37 10.98 -9.43
CA PRO A 199 21.40 11.99 -10.50
C PRO A 199 20.08 12.23 -11.25
N LYS A 200 19.01 11.48 -10.91
CA LYS A 200 17.70 11.59 -11.56
C LYS A 200 16.96 12.86 -11.16
N LYS A 201 16.28 13.49 -12.13
CA LYS A 201 15.41 14.66 -11.95
C LYS A 201 14.04 14.35 -12.57
N TYR A 202 12.98 14.67 -11.84
CA TYR A 202 11.59 14.40 -12.22
C TYR A 202 10.85 15.72 -12.35
N GLN A 203 11.10 16.44 -13.46
CA GLN A 203 10.52 17.78 -13.68
C GLN A 203 9.01 17.75 -13.91
N ASP A 204 8.48 16.58 -14.20
CA ASP A 204 7.06 16.26 -14.34
C ASP A 204 6.35 15.97 -13.00
N VAL A 205 7.08 16.02 -11.86
CA VAL A 205 6.54 15.69 -10.54
C VAL A 205 6.89 16.75 -9.51
N HIS A 206 5.87 17.37 -8.90
CA HIS A 206 5.99 18.34 -7.80
C HIS A 206 5.60 17.68 -6.48
N PRO A 207 6.52 17.61 -5.49
CA PRO A 207 6.20 17.16 -4.14
C PRO A 207 5.23 18.11 -3.44
N ILE A 208 4.30 17.53 -2.67
CA ILE A 208 3.40 18.31 -1.82
C ILE A 208 4.16 18.78 -0.57
N ASN A 209 3.95 20.05 -0.20
CA ASN A 209 4.49 20.67 1.01
C ASN A 209 3.58 20.38 2.22
N PHE A 210 3.91 19.37 3.01
CA PHE A 210 3.17 19.04 4.23
C PHE A 210 3.41 20.01 5.40
N GLU A 211 4.35 20.95 5.25
CA GLU A 211 4.68 21.98 6.26
C GLU A 211 4.06 23.33 5.93
N THR A 212 3.10 23.37 4.98
CA THR A 212 2.31 24.58 4.69
C THR A 212 1.51 25.00 5.93
N ASP A 213 1.28 26.30 6.10
CA ASP A 213 0.40 26.81 7.16
C ASP A 213 -1.03 26.28 7.02
N GLU A 214 -1.45 25.91 5.79
CA GLU A 214 -2.74 25.31 5.46
C GLU A 214 -2.76 23.78 5.63
N TRP A 215 -1.81 23.19 6.39
CA TRP A 215 -1.73 21.74 6.58
C TRP A 215 -3.03 21.07 7.03
N PRO A 216 -3.94 21.70 7.83
CA PRO A 216 -5.18 21.03 8.21
C PRO A 216 -6.15 20.85 7.03
N ALA A 217 -6.18 21.80 6.08
CA ALA A 217 -6.97 21.68 4.87
C ALA A 217 -6.35 20.64 3.92
N LEU A 218 -5.04 20.71 3.71
CA LEU A 218 -4.28 19.74 2.93
C LEU A 218 -4.50 18.32 3.44
N TRP A 219 -4.36 18.05 4.74
CA TRP A 219 -4.51 16.69 5.28
C TRP A 219 -5.92 16.14 5.07
N ARG A 220 -6.96 16.96 5.26
CA ARG A 220 -8.35 16.56 4.97
C ARG A 220 -8.55 16.24 3.49
N GLU A 221 -7.99 17.06 2.61
CA GLU A 221 -8.08 16.80 1.17
C GLU A 221 -7.36 15.50 0.79
N LEU A 222 -6.16 15.25 1.29
CA LEU A 222 -5.44 14.01 1.01
C LEU A 222 -6.15 12.76 1.60
N LYS A 223 -6.78 12.89 2.78
CA LYS A 223 -7.65 11.83 3.32
C LYS A 223 -8.85 11.57 2.40
N SER A 224 -9.48 12.61 1.89
CA SER A 224 -10.65 12.51 1.00
C SER A 224 -10.33 11.84 -0.35
N VAL A 225 -9.07 11.75 -0.75
CA VAL A 225 -8.65 10.93 -1.89
C VAL A 225 -8.89 9.44 -1.61
N PHE A 226 -8.53 8.96 -0.41
CA PHE A 226 -8.85 7.58 -0.01
C PHE A 226 -10.35 7.35 0.06
N GLU A 227 -11.09 8.26 0.71
CA GLU A 227 -12.54 8.18 0.87
C GLU A 227 -13.24 8.09 -0.48
N HIS A 228 -12.81 8.90 -1.46
CA HIS A 228 -13.33 8.85 -2.81
C HIS A 228 -13.20 7.45 -3.44
N TRP A 229 -12.03 6.81 -3.34
CA TRP A 229 -11.84 5.48 -3.90
C TRP A 229 -12.50 4.37 -3.07
N ILE A 230 -12.67 4.58 -1.77
CA ILE A 230 -13.48 3.69 -0.92
C ILE A 230 -14.95 3.72 -1.36
N ASP A 231 -15.48 4.90 -1.67
CA ASP A 231 -16.85 5.05 -2.21
C ASP A 231 -17.02 4.35 -3.57
N HIS A 232 -15.94 4.15 -4.32
CA HIS A 232 -15.88 3.37 -5.57
C HIS A 232 -15.47 1.90 -5.35
N GLY A 233 -15.56 1.39 -4.12
CA GLY A 233 -15.38 -0.04 -3.80
C GLY A 233 -13.94 -0.48 -3.57
N VAL A 234 -12.96 0.43 -3.45
CA VAL A 234 -11.55 0.08 -3.21
C VAL A 234 -11.22 0.23 -1.75
N THR A 235 -10.90 -0.86 -1.06
CA THR A 235 -10.47 -0.85 0.35
C THR A 235 -9.02 -1.26 0.54
N THR A 236 -8.29 -1.46 -0.55
CA THR A 236 -6.87 -1.84 -0.53
C THR A 236 -6.04 -0.80 -1.29
N PHE A 237 -4.95 -0.34 -0.68
CA PHE A 237 -4.10 0.69 -1.27
C PHE A 237 -2.63 0.34 -1.14
N ARG A 238 -1.85 0.63 -2.17
CA ARG A 238 -0.39 0.73 -2.12
C ARG A 238 -0.02 2.20 -2.03
N VAL A 239 0.78 2.57 -1.08
CA VAL A 239 1.21 3.96 -0.89
C VAL A 239 2.64 4.15 -1.38
N ASP A 240 2.79 5.05 -2.33
CA ASP A 240 4.05 5.44 -2.94
C ASP A 240 4.90 6.28 -1.97
N ASN A 241 6.11 5.82 -1.67
CA ASN A 241 7.10 6.53 -0.86
C ASN A 241 6.53 7.19 0.42
N PRO A 242 5.79 6.48 1.31
CA PRO A 242 5.19 7.08 2.50
C PRO A 242 6.24 7.66 3.46
N HIS A 243 7.47 7.17 3.44
CA HIS A 243 8.57 7.64 4.28
C HIS A 243 9.05 9.06 3.95
N THR A 244 8.61 9.62 2.83
CA THR A 244 8.89 11.00 2.42
C THR A 244 7.83 12.00 2.90
N LYS A 245 6.80 11.55 3.59
CA LYS A 245 5.71 12.34 4.15
C LYS A 245 5.72 12.23 5.68
N PRO A 246 5.12 13.18 6.43
CA PRO A 246 5.13 13.16 7.89
C PRO A 246 4.43 11.92 8.45
N PHE A 247 5.05 11.24 9.41
CA PHE A 247 4.45 10.09 10.10
C PHE A 247 3.15 10.46 10.83
N ALA A 248 3.08 11.68 11.38
CA ALA A 248 1.88 12.17 12.05
C ALA A 248 0.67 12.23 11.10
N PHE A 249 0.88 12.60 9.83
CA PHE A 249 -0.17 12.55 8.81
C PHE A 249 -0.68 11.12 8.63
N TRP A 250 0.23 10.15 8.43
CA TRP A 250 -0.16 8.75 8.22
C TRP A 250 -0.89 8.17 9.43
N GLN A 251 -0.35 8.40 10.63
CA GLN A 251 -0.96 7.90 11.87
C GLN A 251 -2.40 8.43 12.04
N TRP A 252 -2.61 9.72 11.80
CA TRP A 252 -3.93 10.33 11.83
C TRP A 252 -4.83 9.80 10.71
N CYS A 253 -4.38 9.87 9.47
CA CYS A 253 -5.17 9.51 8.29
C CYS A 253 -5.64 8.05 8.33
N LEU A 254 -4.72 7.12 8.58
CA LEU A 254 -5.05 5.69 8.61
C LEU A 254 -5.97 5.33 9.79
N ARG A 255 -5.83 6.00 10.92
CA ARG A 255 -6.73 5.82 12.07
C ARG A 255 -8.15 6.29 11.75
N GLU A 256 -8.28 7.50 11.19
CA GLU A 256 -9.58 8.05 10.80
C GLU A 256 -10.28 7.15 9.76
N LEU A 257 -9.57 6.75 8.71
CA LEU A 257 -10.11 5.89 7.66
C LEU A 257 -10.61 4.55 8.21
N ARG A 258 -9.87 3.91 9.13
CA ARG A 258 -10.27 2.63 9.72
C ARG A 258 -11.46 2.70 10.66
N THR A 259 -11.82 3.88 11.15
CA THR A 259 -13.02 4.06 11.95
C THR A 259 -14.27 3.72 11.14
N ASP A 260 -14.27 4.10 9.86
CA ASP A 260 -15.40 3.90 8.95
C ASP A 260 -15.20 2.68 8.03
N THR A 261 -13.94 2.29 7.79
CA THR A 261 -13.54 1.18 6.89
C THR A 261 -12.57 0.25 7.63
N PRO A 262 -13.05 -0.61 8.54
CA PRO A 262 -12.19 -1.50 9.33
C PRO A 262 -11.44 -2.55 8.48
N GLU A 263 -11.93 -2.88 7.29
CA GLU A 263 -11.31 -3.78 6.32
C GLU A 263 -10.17 -3.14 5.51
N LEU A 264 -9.85 -1.87 5.73
CA LEU A 264 -8.81 -1.15 5.01
C LEU A 264 -7.45 -1.85 5.10
N ILE A 265 -6.85 -2.14 3.95
CA ILE A 265 -5.49 -2.67 3.82
C ILE A 265 -4.60 -1.63 3.14
N VAL A 266 -3.47 -1.31 3.78
CA VAL A 266 -2.52 -0.34 3.25
C VAL A 266 -1.12 -0.92 3.24
N LEU A 267 -0.56 -1.04 2.02
CA LEU A 267 0.80 -1.51 1.76
C LEU A 267 1.74 -0.33 1.58
N SER A 268 2.79 -0.24 2.38
CA SER A 268 3.82 0.80 2.26
C SER A 268 4.92 0.42 1.29
N GLU A 269 5.16 1.25 0.28
CA GLU A 269 6.38 1.16 -0.53
C GLU A 269 7.43 2.11 0.06
N ALA A 270 8.31 1.57 0.89
CA ALA A 270 9.26 2.38 1.64
C ALA A 270 10.65 1.73 1.67
N PHE A 271 11.39 1.86 0.57
CA PHE A 271 12.78 1.41 0.52
C PHE A 271 13.69 2.41 1.25
N THR A 272 13.76 2.27 2.55
CA THR A 272 14.47 3.17 3.46
C THR A 272 15.14 2.39 4.59
N ARG A 273 15.70 3.08 5.57
CA ARG A 273 16.35 2.44 6.72
C ARG A 273 15.34 1.56 7.49
N PRO A 274 15.74 0.39 8.02
CA PRO A 274 14.84 -0.51 8.74
C PRO A 274 14.02 0.19 9.82
N LYS A 275 14.63 1.11 10.57
CA LYS A 275 13.95 1.88 11.61
C LYS A 275 12.72 2.65 11.11
N THR A 276 12.82 3.24 9.92
CA THR A 276 11.74 3.99 9.27
C THR A 276 10.67 3.03 8.73
N MET A 277 11.06 1.94 8.07
CA MET A 277 10.12 0.91 7.58
C MET A 277 9.30 0.32 8.72
N HIS A 278 9.97 -0.07 9.82
CA HIS A 278 9.31 -0.62 11.00
C HIS A 278 8.41 0.40 11.70
N HIS A 279 8.78 1.69 11.66
CA HIS A 279 7.92 2.74 12.23
C HIS A 279 6.62 2.90 11.44
N LEU A 280 6.66 2.85 10.11
CA LEU A 280 5.45 2.88 9.28
C LEU A 280 4.49 1.74 9.63
N ALA A 281 4.98 0.52 9.83
CA ALA A 281 4.16 -0.59 10.29
C ALA A 281 3.48 -0.30 11.65
N LYS A 282 4.23 0.30 12.59
CA LYS A 282 3.71 0.63 13.94
C LYS A 282 2.66 1.74 13.96
N ILE A 283 2.64 2.61 12.94
CA ILE A 283 1.68 3.71 12.86
C ILE A 283 0.46 3.40 11.99
N GLY A 284 0.36 2.15 11.48
CA GLY A 284 -0.88 1.70 10.87
C GLY A 284 -0.79 1.14 9.45
N PHE A 285 0.38 1.04 8.83
CA PHE A 285 0.49 0.29 7.57
C PHE A 285 0.40 -1.21 7.86
N ASN A 286 -0.51 -1.91 7.16
CA ASN A 286 -0.72 -3.35 7.36
C ASN A 286 0.43 -4.17 6.80
N ASN A 287 0.94 -3.80 5.63
CA ASN A 287 1.98 -4.50 4.90
C ASN A 287 3.11 -3.55 4.50
N SER A 288 4.27 -4.09 4.24
CA SER A 288 5.42 -3.34 3.73
C SER A 288 6.14 -4.09 2.62
N TYR A 289 6.53 -3.37 1.58
CA TYR A 289 7.58 -3.83 0.67
C TYR A 289 8.82 -4.17 1.48
N THR A 290 9.65 -5.06 0.93
CA THR A 290 10.86 -5.55 1.59
C THR A 290 12.06 -5.51 0.66
N TYR A 291 13.24 -5.66 1.23
CA TYR A 291 14.47 -5.80 0.45
C TYR A 291 14.67 -7.19 -0.14
N PHE A 292 13.65 -8.07 -0.10
CA PHE A 292 13.68 -9.40 -0.72
C PHE A 292 14.11 -9.36 -2.19
N THR A 293 13.64 -8.37 -2.95
CA THR A 293 13.97 -8.17 -4.37
C THR A 293 15.48 -8.06 -4.63
N TRP A 294 16.25 -7.57 -3.64
CA TRP A 294 17.72 -7.42 -3.74
C TRP A 294 18.53 -8.48 -3.01
N ARG A 295 17.87 -9.49 -2.43
CA ARG A 295 18.57 -10.62 -1.76
C ARG A 295 18.70 -11.77 -2.74
N ASN A 296 19.91 -12.09 -3.17
CA ASN A 296 20.16 -13.01 -4.30
C ASN A 296 20.88 -14.27 -3.88
N THR A 297 21.76 -14.21 -2.89
CA THR A 297 22.45 -15.39 -2.40
C THR A 297 21.64 -16.13 -1.31
N PRO A 298 21.85 -17.44 -1.10
CA PRO A 298 21.21 -18.18 -0.01
C PRO A 298 21.49 -17.57 1.38
N GLU A 299 22.69 -17.04 1.58
CA GLU A 299 23.11 -16.38 2.82
C GLU A 299 22.31 -15.10 3.05
N GLU A 300 22.23 -14.23 2.05
CA GLU A 300 21.45 -12.97 2.12
C GLU A 300 19.96 -13.24 2.38
N LEU A 301 19.39 -14.25 1.72
CA LEU A 301 17.99 -14.63 1.90
C LEU A 301 17.74 -15.16 3.31
N ARG A 302 18.66 -15.99 3.84
CA ARG A 302 18.56 -16.54 5.21
C ARG A 302 18.67 -15.43 6.24
N GLU A 303 19.73 -14.60 6.19
CA GLU A 303 19.93 -13.49 7.12
C GLU A 303 18.74 -12.51 7.10
N TYR A 304 18.21 -12.23 5.93
CA TYR A 304 17.06 -11.36 5.79
C TYR A 304 15.80 -11.99 6.36
N GLY A 305 15.54 -13.27 6.07
CA GLY A 305 14.45 -14.03 6.66
C GLY A 305 14.53 -14.09 8.19
N GLU A 306 15.71 -14.36 8.74
CA GLU A 306 15.94 -14.35 10.19
C GLU A 306 15.62 -12.97 10.79
N SER A 307 16.00 -11.88 10.12
CA SER A 307 15.71 -10.52 10.58
C SER A 307 14.23 -10.18 10.59
N LEU A 308 13.42 -10.81 9.73
CA LEU A 308 11.97 -10.59 9.63
C LEU A 308 11.17 -11.49 10.56
N PHE A 309 11.55 -12.78 10.68
CA PHE A 309 10.72 -13.81 11.31
C PHE A 309 11.22 -14.29 12.68
N HIS A 310 12.47 -13.96 13.05
CA HIS A 310 13.09 -14.37 14.32
C HIS A 310 13.49 -13.20 15.21
N THR A 311 12.88 -12.03 15.02
CA THR A 311 13.04 -10.84 15.85
C THR A 311 11.68 -10.30 16.29
N ASP A 312 11.65 -9.27 17.13
CA ASP A 312 10.42 -8.58 17.53
C ASP A 312 9.63 -8.00 16.36
N ALA A 313 10.20 -7.96 15.16
CA ALA A 313 9.53 -7.49 13.95
C ALA A 313 8.29 -8.33 13.62
N VAL A 314 8.30 -9.62 13.94
CA VAL A 314 7.17 -10.54 13.68
C VAL A 314 5.86 -10.08 14.33
N GLU A 315 5.93 -9.32 15.41
CA GLU A 315 4.76 -8.87 16.15
C GLU A 315 3.98 -7.72 15.46
N TYR A 316 4.64 -6.97 14.58
CA TYR A 316 4.04 -5.76 14.00
C TYR A 316 4.37 -5.51 12.54
N PHE A 317 5.38 -6.16 11.97
CA PHE A 317 5.84 -5.92 10.60
C PHE A 317 5.46 -7.10 9.70
N ARG A 318 4.55 -6.89 8.75
CA ARG A 318 4.17 -7.91 7.77
C ARG A 318 4.87 -7.65 6.45
N PRO A 319 5.88 -8.48 6.13
CA PRO A 319 6.61 -8.34 4.87
C PRO A 319 5.74 -8.76 3.68
N ASN A 320 5.88 -8.02 2.59
CA ASN A 320 5.34 -8.40 1.29
C ASN A 320 6.53 -8.71 0.36
N PHE A 321 6.52 -9.87 -0.29
CA PHE A 321 7.61 -10.35 -1.12
C PHE A 321 7.27 -10.24 -2.61
N TRP A 322 7.88 -9.27 -3.28
CA TRP A 322 7.78 -9.10 -4.72
C TRP A 322 9.00 -9.70 -5.41
N PRO A 323 8.86 -10.65 -6.37
CA PRO A 323 9.97 -11.09 -7.20
C PRO A 323 10.62 -9.96 -7.97
N ASN A 324 9.80 -9.08 -8.54
CA ASN A 324 10.17 -7.82 -9.20
C ASN A 324 9.02 -6.83 -9.08
N THR A 325 9.30 -5.56 -9.36
CA THR A 325 8.31 -4.49 -9.49
C THR A 325 8.54 -3.75 -10.81
N PRO A 326 7.66 -2.85 -11.26
CA PRO A 326 7.89 -2.03 -12.44
C PRO A 326 9.19 -1.22 -12.38
N ASP A 327 9.63 -0.82 -11.19
CA ASP A 327 10.84 -0.04 -10.98
C ASP A 327 12.08 -0.89 -10.71
N ILE A 328 11.89 -2.18 -10.38
CA ILE A 328 12.98 -3.03 -9.90
C ILE A 328 12.95 -4.36 -10.65
N LEU A 329 13.89 -4.52 -11.56
CA LEU A 329 14.22 -5.78 -12.18
C LEU A 329 15.72 -6.06 -11.95
N HIS A 330 16.00 -6.91 -10.95
CA HIS A 330 17.39 -7.19 -10.57
C HIS A 330 18.14 -7.98 -11.64
N ASP A 331 19.44 -7.73 -11.76
CA ASP A 331 20.32 -8.37 -12.76
C ASP A 331 20.23 -9.90 -12.77
N GLU A 332 20.07 -10.52 -11.60
CA GLU A 332 19.90 -11.97 -11.51
C GLU A 332 18.64 -12.46 -12.25
N LEU A 333 17.54 -11.71 -12.20
CA LEU A 333 16.34 -12.06 -12.96
C LEU A 333 16.50 -11.79 -14.46
N VAL A 334 17.20 -10.71 -14.82
CA VAL A 334 17.50 -10.37 -16.22
C VAL A 334 18.36 -11.48 -16.86
N HIS A 335 19.44 -11.90 -16.19
CA HIS A 335 20.40 -12.86 -16.73
C HIS A 335 20.00 -14.33 -16.47
N GLY A 336 19.38 -14.62 -15.34
CA GLY A 336 18.92 -15.96 -14.97
C GLY A 336 17.63 -16.42 -15.65
N GLY A 337 16.92 -15.49 -16.31
CA GLY A 337 15.74 -15.76 -17.12
C GLY A 337 14.66 -16.52 -16.37
N ARG A 338 13.95 -17.41 -17.08
CA ARG A 338 12.77 -18.13 -16.53
C ARG A 338 13.09 -18.95 -15.28
N ALA A 339 14.30 -19.53 -15.17
CA ALA A 339 14.67 -20.35 -14.02
C ALA A 339 14.77 -19.50 -12.73
N ALA A 340 15.45 -18.35 -12.82
CA ALA A 340 15.58 -17.41 -11.71
C ALA A 340 14.20 -16.86 -11.30
N HIS A 341 13.36 -16.45 -12.26
CA HIS A 341 11.98 -16.02 -11.98
C HIS A 341 11.15 -17.08 -11.25
N LYS A 342 11.21 -18.35 -11.69
CA LYS A 342 10.49 -19.43 -11.00
C LYS A 342 10.97 -19.63 -9.57
N SER A 343 12.28 -19.68 -9.35
CA SER A 343 12.86 -19.83 -8.01
C SER A 343 12.43 -18.68 -7.09
N ARG A 344 12.50 -17.46 -7.59
CA ARG A 344 12.12 -16.27 -6.85
C ARG A 344 10.62 -16.23 -6.54
N PHE A 345 9.77 -16.62 -7.50
CA PHE A 345 8.34 -16.70 -7.30
C PHE A 345 7.97 -17.78 -6.27
N VAL A 346 8.60 -18.97 -6.31
CA VAL A 346 8.36 -20.00 -5.31
C VAL A 346 8.73 -19.50 -3.91
N LEU A 347 9.88 -18.86 -3.77
CA LEU A 347 10.27 -18.26 -2.47
C LEU A 347 9.26 -17.23 -2.00
N ALA A 348 8.82 -16.30 -2.87
CA ALA A 348 7.84 -15.28 -2.52
C ALA A 348 6.48 -15.88 -2.11
N ALA A 349 6.09 -17.01 -2.70
CA ALA A 349 4.81 -17.67 -2.43
C ALA A 349 4.83 -18.61 -1.22
N THR A 350 6.01 -18.93 -0.67
CA THR A 350 6.16 -19.95 0.40
C THR A 350 6.79 -19.40 1.68
N LEU A 351 7.31 -18.20 1.68
CA LEU A 351 7.81 -17.50 2.86
C LEU A 351 6.70 -16.68 3.53
#